data_9d9278e8d5615fba29413e799f51b0cf
#
_entry.id   9d9278e8d5615fba29413e799f51b0cf
#
_cell.length_a   1.000
_cell.length_b   1.000
_cell.length_c   1.000
_cell.angle_alpha   90.00
_cell.angle_beta   90.00
_cell.angle_gamma   90.00
#
_symmetry.space_group_name_H-M   'P 1'
#
loop_
_entity.id
_entity.type
_entity.pdbx_description
1 polymer ?
#
loop_
_entity_poly.entity_id
_entity_poly.type
_entity_poly.pdbx_seq_one_letter_code
_entity_poly.pdbx_strand_id
1 'polypeptide(L)'
;MRTRIISLIVIVMTTLGMNVQAQSSSTDKKVLVAYFSRSGNTRAVAAHIKSLTGGDMFEIQVAKPYPEEYHACTEVAKKEKEDNARPALKNKVENIASYDVIFVGYPNWWGTTPMPILTFLESHDLNGKIVIPFCTHGGGGEQNCFKDFAKHIGKADSKQGFLISGGQALSARPQVESWLKGLKLIQ
;
A
#
# COMPACT_ATOMS: atom_id res chain seq x y z
N MET A 1 83.77 25.97 -15.58
CA MET A 1 82.39 25.72 -16.15
C MET A 1 81.65 24.86 -15.16
N ARG A 2 80.62 25.45 -14.44
CA ARG A 2 79.85 24.75 -13.43
C ARG A 2 78.41 24.49 -14.05
N THR A 3 78.12 23.25 -14.40
CA THR A 3 76.82 22.82 -14.92
C THR A 3 75.92 22.62 -13.74
N ARG A 4 74.78 23.40 -13.64
CA ARG A 4 73.80 23.25 -12.66
C ARG A 4 72.67 22.29 -13.26
N ILE A 5 72.53 21.15 -12.59
CA ILE A 5 71.44 20.18 -12.85
C ILE A 5 70.22 20.65 -12.07
N ILE A 6 69.18 21.04 -12.78
CA ILE A 6 67.84 21.37 -12.21
C ILE A 6 67.04 20.10 -12.15
N SER A 7 66.84 19.55 -10.94
CA SER A 7 65.96 18.42 -10.70
C SER A 7 64.51 18.90 -10.73
N LEU A 8 63.75 18.44 -11.71
CA LEU A 8 62.33 18.67 -11.82
C LEU A 8 61.60 17.61 -11.00
N ILE A 9 61.04 18.00 -9.84
CA ILE A 9 60.18 17.13 -9.05
C ILE A 9 58.79 17.21 -9.62
N VAL A 10 58.33 16.12 -10.28
CA VAL A 10 56.94 15.95 -10.69
C VAL A 10 56.12 15.38 -9.53
N ILE A 11 55.29 16.22 -8.92
CA ILE A 11 54.31 15.78 -7.92
C ILE A 11 53.14 15.20 -8.66
N VAL A 12 53.02 13.87 -8.65
CA VAL A 12 51.81 13.17 -9.10
C VAL A 12 50.75 13.22 -7.99
N MET A 13 49.80 14.12 -8.14
CA MET A 13 48.59 14.10 -7.28
C MET A 13 47.67 12.99 -7.77
N THR A 14 47.68 11.85 -7.09
CA THR A 14 46.66 10.82 -7.22
C THR A 14 45.42 11.26 -6.47
N THR A 15 44.43 11.80 -7.22
CA THR A 15 43.09 12.01 -6.69
C THR A 15 42.41 10.64 -6.52
N LEU A 16 42.35 10.15 -5.27
CA LEU A 16 41.44 9.06 -4.95
C LEU A 16 40.02 9.61 -5.09
N GLY A 17 39.37 9.29 -6.21
CA GLY A 17 37.94 9.46 -6.37
C GLY A 17 37.22 8.50 -5.43
N MET A 18 36.78 9.00 -4.28
CA MET A 18 35.80 8.29 -3.46
C MET A 18 34.48 8.26 -4.23
N ASN A 19 34.23 7.17 -4.95
CA ASN A 19 32.89 6.83 -5.40
C ASN A 19 32.06 6.57 -4.14
N VAL A 20 31.37 7.60 -3.65
CA VAL A 20 30.26 7.44 -2.73
C VAL A 20 29.10 6.85 -3.54
N GLN A 21 29.11 5.55 -3.66
CA GLN A 21 27.98 4.79 -4.14
C GLN A 21 26.91 4.92 -3.05
N ALA A 22 25.96 5.81 -3.26
CA ALA A 22 24.75 5.87 -2.45
C ALA A 22 24.09 4.49 -2.53
N GLN A 23 24.28 3.69 -1.49
CA GLN A 23 23.58 2.44 -1.29
C GLN A 23 22.11 2.78 -1.06
N SER A 24 21.32 2.88 -2.14
CA SER A 24 19.88 2.84 -2.03
C SER A 24 19.51 1.39 -1.71
N SER A 25 19.49 1.04 -0.45
CA SER A 25 18.84 -0.18 0.02
C SER A 25 17.34 0.06 0.10
N SER A 26 16.71 0.50 -1.00
CA SER A 26 15.30 0.24 -1.21
C SER A 26 15.20 -1.25 -1.53
N THR A 27 14.44 -1.99 -0.75
CA THR A 27 14.05 -3.34 -1.15
C THR A 27 13.46 -3.21 -2.56
N ASP A 28 14.05 -3.87 -3.56
CA ASP A 28 13.65 -3.82 -4.98
C ASP A 28 12.25 -4.41 -5.23
N LYS A 29 11.42 -4.43 -4.18
CA LYS A 29 10.07 -4.99 -4.21
C LYS A 29 9.11 -4.07 -4.93
N LYS A 30 8.46 -4.60 -5.95
CA LYS A 30 7.41 -3.87 -6.65
C LYS A 30 6.15 -3.83 -5.80
N VAL A 31 5.67 -2.63 -5.52
CA VAL A 31 4.56 -2.36 -4.59
C VAL A 31 3.31 -1.91 -5.34
N LEU A 32 2.17 -2.53 -5.01
CA LEU A 32 0.84 -2.08 -5.40
C LEU A 32 0.08 -1.56 -4.18
N VAL A 33 -0.62 -0.44 -4.32
CA VAL A 33 -1.55 0.10 -3.33
C VAL A 33 -2.95 0.09 -3.93
N ALA A 34 -3.65 -1.03 -3.76
CA ALA A 34 -5.05 -1.18 -4.15
C ALA A 34 -5.95 -0.65 -3.05
N TYR A 35 -7.01 0.08 -3.39
CA TYR A 35 -7.93 0.61 -2.38
C TYR A 35 -9.35 0.80 -2.92
N PHE A 36 -10.32 0.62 -2.03
CA PHE A 36 -11.72 1.01 -2.20
C PHE A 36 -12.02 2.17 -1.26
N SER A 37 -12.60 3.25 -1.77
CA SER A 37 -12.88 4.44 -0.97
C SER A 37 -14.15 5.14 -1.40
N ARG A 38 -15.11 5.34 -0.47
CA ARG A 38 -16.35 6.07 -0.73
C ARG A 38 -16.18 7.58 -0.50
N SER A 39 -15.65 7.96 0.67
CA SER A 39 -15.56 9.36 1.12
C SER A 39 -14.17 10.00 0.96
N GLY A 40 -13.22 9.26 0.35
CA GLY A 40 -11.86 9.74 0.16
C GLY A 40 -10.88 9.42 1.30
N ASN A 41 -11.35 8.99 2.47
CA ASN A 41 -10.46 8.71 3.63
C ASN A 41 -9.46 7.60 3.33
N THR A 42 -9.91 6.46 2.81
CA THR A 42 -9.02 5.35 2.45
C THR A 42 -8.08 5.74 1.31
N ARG A 43 -8.55 6.54 0.33
CA ARG A 43 -7.71 7.11 -0.74
C ARG A 43 -6.59 7.97 -0.17
N ALA A 44 -6.85 8.79 0.86
CA ALA A 44 -5.82 9.62 1.50
C ALA A 44 -4.71 8.77 2.12
N VAL A 45 -5.06 7.71 2.85
CA VAL A 45 -4.08 6.77 3.40
C VAL A 45 -3.30 6.06 2.28
N ALA A 46 -3.98 5.61 1.21
CA ALA A 46 -3.34 5.02 0.04
C ALA A 46 -2.30 5.96 -0.60
N ALA A 47 -2.61 7.25 -0.69
CA ALA A 47 -1.69 8.26 -1.21
C ALA A 47 -0.44 8.43 -0.33
N HIS A 48 -0.57 8.35 1.00
CA HIS A 48 0.58 8.36 1.90
C HIS A 48 1.46 7.14 1.71
N ILE A 49 0.86 5.93 1.61
CA ILE A 49 1.61 4.69 1.37
C ILE A 49 2.35 4.79 0.03
N LYS A 50 1.67 5.19 -1.05
CA LYS A 50 2.30 5.39 -2.37
C LYS A 50 3.49 6.34 -2.29
N SER A 51 3.30 7.51 -1.67
CA SER A 51 4.34 8.54 -1.56
C SER A 51 5.59 8.06 -0.80
N LEU A 52 5.42 7.15 0.17
CA LEU A 52 6.50 6.62 1.00
C LEU A 52 7.18 5.39 0.39
N THR A 53 6.46 4.59 -0.40
CA THR A 53 6.97 3.34 -0.98
C THR A 53 7.35 3.45 -2.46
N GLY A 54 6.91 4.51 -3.15
CA GLY A 54 7.05 4.64 -4.61
C GLY A 54 6.14 3.71 -5.41
N GLY A 55 5.19 3.00 -4.75
CA GLY A 55 4.33 2.01 -5.37
C GLY A 55 3.31 2.57 -6.37
N ASP A 56 2.72 1.69 -7.16
CA ASP A 56 1.60 1.99 -8.06
C ASP A 56 0.28 2.06 -7.28
N MET A 57 -0.64 2.92 -7.71
CA MET A 57 -1.99 3.01 -7.12
C MET A 57 -3.05 2.40 -8.03
N PHE A 58 -4.00 1.67 -7.42
CA PHE A 58 -5.16 1.11 -8.09
C PHE A 58 -6.43 1.34 -7.28
N GLU A 59 -7.38 2.09 -7.83
CA GLU A 59 -8.69 2.28 -7.21
C GLU A 59 -9.62 1.13 -7.60
N ILE A 60 -10.06 0.36 -6.61
CA ILE A 60 -11.06 -0.70 -6.78
C ILE A 60 -12.42 -0.03 -6.93
N GLN A 61 -13.03 -0.18 -8.08
CA GLN A 61 -14.34 0.37 -8.41
C GLN A 61 -15.33 -0.73 -8.71
N VAL A 62 -16.56 -0.59 -8.19
CA VAL A 62 -17.67 -1.50 -8.51
C VAL A 62 -18.30 -1.12 -9.85
N ALA A 63 -18.78 -2.12 -10.60
CA ALA A 63 -19.45 -1.89 -11.87
C ALA A 63 -20.77 -1.12 -11.70
N LYS A 64 -21.50 -1.40 -10.61
CA LYS A 64 -22.70 -0.67 -10.20
C LYS A 64 -22.36 0.22 -9.01
N PRO A 65 -22.26 1.55 -9.17
CA PRO A 65 -21.91 2.46 -8.08
C PRO A 65 -22.87 2.35 -6.90
N TYR A 66 -22.34 2.50 -5.69
CA TYR A 66 -23.17 2.63 -4.49
C TYR A 66 -23.94 3.95 -4.50
N PRO A 67 -25.11 4.00 -3.84
CA PRO A 67 -25.84 5.26 -3.66
C PRO A 67 -24.96 6.35 -3.01
N GLU A 68 -25.14 7.59 -3.45
CA GLU A 68 -24.44 8.75 -2.86
C GLU A 68 -24.98 9.04 -1.46
N GLU A 69 -26.29 8.87 -1.26
CA GLU A 69 -26.91 9.04 0.04
C GLU A 69 -26.39 7.98 1.03
N TYR A 70 -26.06 8.44 2.25
CA TYR A 70 -25.36 7.62 3.23
C TYR A 70 -26.17 6.39 3.69
N HIS A 71 -27.45 6.59 4.08
CA HIS A 71 -28.28 5.49 4.57
C HIS A 71 -28.55 4.47 3.47
N ALA A 72 -28.90 4.93 2.26
CA ALA A 72 -29.10 4.03 1.12
C ALA A 72 -27.83 3.21 0.81
N CYS A 73 -26.65 3.82 0.89
CA CYS A 73 -25.39 3.11 0.73
C CYS A 73 -25.17 2.07 1.83
N THR A 74 -25.46 2.42 3.09
CA THR A 74 -25.27 1.49 4.21
C THR A 74 -26.23 0.29 4.13
N GLU A 75 -27.47 0.49 3.67
CA GLU A 75 -28.43 -0.62 3.47
C GLU A 75 -27.99 -1.57 2.35
N VAL A 76 -27.50 -1.04 1.21
CA VAL A 76 -26.92 -1.87 0.15
C VAL A 76 -25.74 -2.68 0.68
N ALA A 77 -24.80 -2.04 1.38
CA ALA A 77 -23.63 -2.70 1.94
C ALA A 77 -23.98 -3.76 3.00
N LYS A 78 -25.03 -3.50 3.80
CA LYS A 78 -25.55 -4.45 4.78
C LYS A 78 -26.11 -5.70 4.08
N LYS A 79 -26.94 -5.50 3.08
CA LYS A 79 -27.51 -6.59 2.29
C LYS A 79 -26.43 -7.41 1.59
N GLU A 80 -25.45 -6.78 0.98
CA GLU A 80 -24.32 -7.48 0.38
C GLU A 80 -23.57 -8.36 1.38
N LYS A 81 -23.34 -7.84 2.60
CA LYS A 81 -22.73 -8.62 3.69
C LYS A 81 -23.59 -9.82 4.08
N GLU A 82 -24.88 -9.63 4.28
CA GLU A 82 -25.85 -10.69 4.67
C GLU A 82 -25.93 -11.78 3.60
N ASP A 83 -25.95 -11.38 2.34
CA ASP A 83 -25.99 -12.29 1.17
C ASP A 83 -24.62 -12.90 0.85
N ASN A 84 -23.54 -12.51 1.54
CA ASN A 84 -22.14 -12.83 1.19
C ASN A 84 -21.86 -12.57 -0.30
N ALA A 85 -22.33 -11.43 -0.80
CA ALA A 85 -22.30 -11.07 -2.20
C ALA A 85 -20.87 -10.82 -2.72
N ARG A 86 -20.70 -10.92 -4.04
CA ARG A 86 -19.46 -10.54 -4.74
C ARG A 86 -19.80 -9.52 -5.82
N PRO A 87 -19.93 -8.22 -5.44
CA PRO A 87 -20.22 -7.17 -6.42
C PRO A 87 -19.20 -7.17 -7.54
N ALA A 88 -19.67 -7.11 -8.79
CA ALA A 88 -18.79 -7.04 -9.94
C ALA A 88 -17.91 -5.79 -9.89
N LEU A 89 -16.64 -5.92 -10.18
CA LEU A 89 -15.70 -4.82 -10.29
C LEU A 89 -15.70 -4.26 -11.72
N LYS A 90 -15.51 -2.95 -11.84
CA LYS A 90 -15.42 -2.25 -13.13
C LYS A 90 -14.09 -2.53 -13.85
N ASN A 91 -13.05 -2.74 -13.08
CA ASN A 91 -11.68 -2.92 -13.55
C ASN A 91 -10.95 -3.97 -12.70
N LYS A 92 -9.84 -4.48 -13.21
CA LYS A 92 -8.94 -5.40 -12.52
C LYS A 92 -7.49 -4.98 -12.71
N VAL A 93 -6.61 -5.45 -11.85
CA VAL A 93 -5.15 -5.30 -12.04
C VAL A 93 -4.70 -6.35 -13.04
N GLU A 94 -4.35 -5.95 -14.26
CA GLU A 94 -4.01 -6.88 -15.33
C GLU A 94 -2.72 -7.68 -15.05
N ASN A 95 -1.75 -7.06 -14.40
CA ASN A 95 -0.44 -7.67 -14.13
C ASN A 95 -0.15 -7.79 -12.63
N ILE A 96 -1.07 -8.37 -11.86
CA ILE A 96 -0.90 -8.58 -10.41
C ILE A 96 0.35 -9.42 -10.10
N ALA A 97 0.71 -10.33 -11.02
CA ALA A 97 1.88 -11.19 -10.87
C ALA A 97 3.20 -10.42 -10.72
N SER A 98 3.29 -9.22 -11.29
CA SER A 98 4.52 -8.40 -11.23
C SER A 98 4.77 -7.73 -9.88
N TYR A 99 3.83 -7.76 -8.95
CA TYR A 99 3.98 -7.13 -7.64
C TYR A 99 4.40 -8.13 -6.58
N ASP A 100 5.31 -7.72 -5.70
CA ASP A 100 5.78 -8.50 -4.55
C ASP A 100 4.99 -8.19 -3.28
N VAL A 101 4.61 -6.90 -3.12
CA VAL A 101 3.86 -6.38 -1.98
C VAL A 101 2.59 -5.70 -2.47
N ILE A 102 1.47 -6.10 -1.90
CA ILE A 102 0.14 -5.56 -2.24
C ILE A 102 -0.50 -5.03 -0.97
N PHE A 103 -0.63 -3.72 -0.88
CA PHE A 103 -1.47 -3.09 0.12
C PHE A 103 -2.91 -3.10 -0.37
N VAL A 104 -3.86 -3.44 0.52
CA VAL A 104 -5.28 -3.43 0.19
C VAL A 104 -6.03 -2.60 1.22
N GLY A 105 -6.56 -1.46 0.78
CA GLY A 105 -7.22 -0.47 1.62
C GLY A 105 -8.73 -0.45 1.48
N TYR A 106 -9.43 -0.28 2.61
CA TYR A 106 -10.89 -0.23 2.62
C TYR A 106 -11.46 0.47 3.87
N PRO A 107 -12.67 1.00 3.80
CA PRO A 107 -13.38 1.45 4.98
C PRO A 107 -13.96 0.26 5.75
N ASN A 108 -14.03 0.35 7.09
CA ASN A 108 -14.81 -0.58 7.88
C ASN A 108 -16.31 -0.40 7.55
N TRP A 109 -16.91 -1.37 6.90
CA TRP A 109 -18.33 -1.42 6.62
C TRP A 109 -18.98 -2.57 7.39
N TRP A 110 -19.89 -2.21 8.29
CA TRP A 110 -20.62 -3.18 9.11
C TRP A 110 -19.72 -4.14 9.91
N GLY A 111 -18.57 -3.65 10.36
CA GLY A 111 -17.65 -4.40 11.21
C GLY A 111 -16.82 -5.46 10.49
N THR A 112 -16.75 -5.41 9.16
CA THR A 112 -16.06 -6.40 8.35
C THR A 112 -15.36 -5.76 7.14
N THR A 113 -14.63 -6.58 6.39
CA THR A 113 -14.10 -6.23 5.05
C THR A 113 -15.27 -6.06 4.08
N PRO A 114 -15.39 -4.95 3.34
CA PRO A 114 -16.45 -4.74 2.35
C PRO A 114 -16.44 -5.79 1.24
N MET A 115 -17.62 -6.14 0.74
CA MET A 115 -17.77 -7.20 -0.25
C MET A 115 -17.02 -6.97 -1.57
N PRO A 116 -16.86 -5.72 -2.09
CA PRO A 116 -16.00 -5.45 -3.25
C PRO A 116 -14.53 -5.83 -3.02
N ILE A 117 -14.03 -5.73 -1.79
CA ILE A 117 -12.68 -6.15 -1.44
C ILE A 117 -12.56 -7.68 -1.52
N LEU A 118 -13.55 -8.41 -1.04
CA LEU A 118 -13.57 -9.87 -1.18
C LEU A 118 -13.57 -10.28 -2.65
N THR A 119 -14.37 -9.59 -3.49
CA THR A 119 -14.33 -9.81 -4.95
C THR A 119 -12.92 -9.57 -5.51
N PHE A 120 -12.25 -8.49 -5.10
CA PHE A 120 -10.89 -8.17 -5.53
C PHE A 120 -9.90 -9.26 -5.12
N LEU A 121 -9.91 -9.69 -3.87
CA LEU A 121 -8.99 -10.71 -3.34
C LEU A 121 -9.16 -12.06 -4.04
N GLU A 122 -10.42 -12.47 -4.27
CA GLU A 122 -10.76 -13.74 -4.89
C GLU A 122 -10.54 -13.75 -6.42
N SER A 123 -10.50 -12.58 -7.07
CA SER A 123 -10.29 -12.46 -8.51
C SER A 123 -8.82 -12.42 -8.94
N HIS A 124 -7.87 -12.45 -7.99
CA HIS A 124 -6.44 -12.38 -8.27
C HIS A 124 -5.68 -13.52 -7.58
N ASP A 125 -4.66 -14.05 -8.24
CA ASP A 125 -3.72 -14.97 -7.60
C ASP A 125 -2.73 -14.20 -6.73
N LEU A 126 -2.89 -14.31 -5.42
CA LEU A 126 -2.07 -13.63 -4.41
C LEU A 126 -1.01 -14.57 -3.79
N ASN A 127 -0.92 -15.82 -4.24
CA ASN A 127 0.02 -16.80 -3.68
C ASN A 127 1.47 -16.32 -3.78
N GLY A 128 2.21 -16.48 -2.70
CA GLY A 128 3.62 -16.09 -2.61
C GLY A 128 3.87 -14.58 -2.51
N LYS A 129 2.81 -13.76 -2.45
CA LYS A 129 2.91 -12.30 -2.30
C LYS A 129 2.78 -11.89 -0.83
N ILE A 130 3.31 -10.72 -0.50
CA ILE A 130 3.06 -10.07 0.79
C ILE A 130 1.79 -9.23 0.62
N VAL A 131 0.73 -9.53 1.37
CA VAL A 131 -0.55 -8.81 1.28
C VAL A 131 -0.87 -8.14 2.61
N ILE A 132 -1.06 -6.82 2.59
CA ILE A 132 -1.12 -6.00 3.80
C ILE A 132 -2.39 -5.16 3.79
N PRO A 133 -3.35 -5.39 4.71
CA PRO A 133 -4.55 -4.60 4.80
C PRO A 133 -4.30 -3.23 5.45
N PHE A 134 -5.04 -2.21 5.02
CA PHE A 134 -5.20 -0.99 5.79
C PHE A 134 -6.67 -0.56 5.79
N CYS A 135 -7.15 -0.14 6.96
CA CYS A 135 -8.56 0.12 7.15
C CYS A 135 -8.80 1.50 7.76
N THR A 136 -9.81 2.19 7.25
CA THR A 136 -10.32 3.43 7.85
C THR A 136 -11.67 3.19 8.48
N HIS A 137 -11.98 3.82 9.62
CA HIS A 137 -13.23 3.63 10.31
C HIS A 137 -13.86 4.95 10.79
N GLY A 138 -15.18 4.96 10.97
CA GLY A 138 -15.96 6.10 11.47
C GLY A 138 -16.14 6.14 12.99
N GLY A 139 -15.29 5.43 13.77
CA GLY A 139 -15.40 5.33 15.24
C GLY A 139 -15.50 3.89 15.75
N GLY A 140 -15.89 2.91 14.91
CA GLY A 140 -16.09 1.51 15.31
C GLY A 140 -14.80 0.69 15.52
N GLY A 141 -13.62 1.23 15.20
CA GLY A 141 -12.36 0.48 15.27
C GLY A 141 -12.24 -0.63 14.22
N GLU A 142 -11.39 -1.62 14.51
CA GLU A 142 -11.09 -2.74 13.58
C GLU A 142 -12.23 -3.75 13.46
N GLN A 143 -12.85 -4.12 14.59
CA GLN A 143 -13.83 -5.20 14.67
C GLN A 143 -13.32 -6.51 14.01
N ASN A 144 -13.97 -7.00 12.94
CA ASN A 144 -13.54 -8.20 12.23
C ASN A 144 -12.81 -7.91 10.90
N CYS A 145 -12.52 -6.63 10.60
CA CYS A 145 -12.00 -6.25 9.28
C CYS A 145 -10.76 -7.05 8.87
N PHE A 146 -9.71 -7.10 9.69
CA PHE A 146 -8.49 -7.84 9.32
C PHE A 146 -8.65 -9.34 9.44
N LYS A 147 -9.48 -9.81 10.38
CA LYS A 147 -9.80 -11.23 10.53
C LYS A 147 -10.52 -11.78 9.30
N ASP A 148 -11.51 -11.05 8.80
CA ASP A 148 -12.27 -11.48 7.63
C ASP A 148 -11.44 -11.35 6.35
N PHE A 149 -10.65 -10.29 6.21
CA PHE A 149 -9.68 -10.11 5.14
C PHE A 149 -8.73 -11.31 5.01
N ALA A 150 -8.15 -11.75 6.12
CA ALA A 150 -7.17 -12.85 6.14
C ALA A 150 -7.73 -14.20 5.63
N LYS A 151 -9.04 -14.40 5.68
CA LYS A 151 -9.69 -15.61 5.15
C LYS A 151 -9.69 -15.69 3.62
N HIS A 152 -9.48 -14.56 2.93
CA HIS A 152 -9.65 -14.43 1.49
C HIS A 152 -8.36 -14.15 0.71
N ILE A 153 -7.19 -14.19 1.35
CA ILE A 153 -5.88 -13.95 0.70
C ILE A 153 -5.15 -15.22 0.27
N GLY A 154 -5.80 -16.40 0.40
CA GLY A 154 -5.21 -17.69 0.01
C GLY A 154 -3.93 -18.01 0.78
N LYS A 155 -2.84 -18.30 0.06
CA LYS A 155 -1.50 -18.61 0.62
C LYS A 155 -0.57 -17.38 0.62
N ALA A 156 -1.10 -16.17 0.55
CA ALA A 156 -0.29 -14.96 0.68
C ALA A 156 0.24 -14.80 2.12
N ASP A 157 1.41 -14.15 2.23
CA ASP A 157 1.98 -13.78 3.53
C ASP A 157 1.31 -12.47 4.03
N SER A 158 0.47 -12.57 5.05
CA SER A 158 -0.16 -11.41 5.66
C SER A 158 0.74 -10.76 6.69
N LYS A 159 0.86 -9.43 6.63
CA LYS A 159 1.54 -8.64 7.67
C LYS A 159 0.54 -7.84 8.50
N GLN A 160 1.02 -7.26 9.59
CA GLN A 160 0.20 -6.41 10.46
C GLN A 160 -0.44 -5.26 9.66
N GLY A 161 -1.76 -5.18 9.71
CA GLY A 161 -2.53 -4.13 9.06
C GLY A 161 -2.40 -2.76 9.73
N PHE A 162 -2.80 -1.72 9.02
CA PHE A 162 -2.88 -0.35 9.52
C PHE A 162 -4.34 0.06 9.72
N LEU A 163 -4.64 0.57 10.91
CA LEU A 163 -5.98 1.03 11.27
C LEU A 163 -5.95 2.49 11.67
N ILE A 164 -6.89 3.29 11.14
CA ILE A 164 -7.00 4.70 11.50
C ILE A 164 -8.43 5.22 11.38
N SER A 165 -8.79 6.19 12.22
CA SER A 165 -10.05 6.93 12.07
C SER A 165 -10.06 7.73 10.77
N GLY A 166 -11.19 7.73 10.06
CA GLY A 166 -11.36 8.49 8.82
C GLY A 166 -11.08 10.00 8.98
N GLY A 167 -11.41 10.58 10.14
CA GLY A 167 -11.11 11.98 10.44
C GLY A 167 -9.61 12.30 10.54
N GLN A 168 -8.76 11.30 10.71
CA GLN A 168 -7.30 11.44 10.78
C GLN A 168 -6.59 11.06 9.49
N ALA A 169 -7.32 10.53 8.50
CA ALA A 169 -6.72 9.95 7.29
C ALA A 169 -5.83 10.93 6.51
N LEU A 170 -6.24 12.20 6.40
CA LEU A 170 -5.47 13.23 5.69
C LEU A 170 -4.14 13.57 6.37
N SER A 171 -4.07 13.49 7.69
CA SER A 171 -2.86 13.78 8.49
C SER A 171 -2.08 12.54 8.90
N ALA A 172 -2.44 11.35 8.37
CA ALA A 172 -1.90 10.06 8.80
C ALA A 172 -0.45 9.77 8.37
N ARG A 173 0.18 10.66 7.59
CA ARG A 173 1.52 10.41 7.04
C ARG A 173 2.55 9.94 8.09
N PRO A 174 2.70 10.58 9.28
CA PRO A 174 3.68 10.12 10.28
C PRO A 174 3.39 8.72 10.81
N GLN A 175 2.11 8.40 11.04
CA GLN A 175 1.69 7.08 11.52
C GLN A 175 1.92 6.00 10.45
N VAL A 176 1.61 6.30 9.18
CA VAL A 176 1.86 5.41 8.04
C VAL A 176 3.36 5.17 7.88
N GLU A 177 4.18 6.20 7.99
CA GLU A 177 5.64 6.07 7.91
C GLU A 177 6.19 5.17 9.02
N SER A 178 5.79 5.41 10.28
CA SER A 178 6.18 4.57 11.41
C SER A 178 5.77 3.10 11.22
N TRP A 179 4.55 2.87 10.73
CA TRP A 179 4.06 1.53 10.42
C TRP A 179 4.89 0.84 9.32
N LEU A 180 5.16 1.53 8.21
CA LEU A 180 5.95 0.98 7.10
C LEU A 180 7.41 0.66 7.51
N LYS A 181 8.01 1.50 8.38
CA LYS A 181 9.33 1.22 9.00
C LYS A 181 9.27 -0.02 9.89
N GLY A 182 8.23 -0.17 10.70
CA GLY A 182 8.00 -1.37 11.51
C GLY A 182 7.89 -2.64 10.67
N LEU A 183 7.32 -2.56 9.47
CA LEU A 183 7.25 -3.66 8.50
C LEU A 183 8.55 -3.86 7.69
N LYS A 184 9.55 -3.00 7.85
CA LYS A 184 10.81 -2.99 7.09
C LYS A 184 10.61 -2.84 5.57
N LEU A 185 9.60 -2.07 5.17
CA LEU A 185 9.29 -1.78 3.77
C LEU A 185 9.87 -0.45 3.29
N ILE A 186 10.25 0.41 4.23
CA ILE A 186 10.98 1.66 4.00
C ILE A 186 12.05 1.82 5.09
N GLN A 187 13.00 2.74 4.88
CA GLN A 187 14.06 3.12 5.83
C GLN A 187 13.60 4.16 6.85
#